data_579a161497864a0ec11c14adf7fdb57b
#
_entry.id   579a161497864a0ec11c14adf7fdb57b
#
_cell.length_a   1.000
_cell.length_b   1.000
_cell.length_c   1.000
_cell.angle_alpha   90.00
_cell.angle_beta   90.00
_cell.angle_gamma   90.00
#
_symmetry.space_group_name_H-M   'P 1'
#
loop_
_entity.id
_entity.type
_entity.pdbx_description
1 polymer ?
#
loop_
_entity_poly.entity_id
_entity_poly.type
_entity_poly.pdbx_seq_one_letter_code
_entity_poly.pdbx_strand_id
1 'polypeptide(L)'
;MVMTAPTVENLTLNITQEIRVQASLDATFDALLEQMGPGNETPEGMPLPMTIEPRPGGRWFRDLGGDNGHFWGHVQAIKRPTLLEITGPLFLSLPVISNIQYRLTKVEGGTLITFRHSALGFVPDDFRNGMGVGWTALHERVRTRAERTRVN
;
A
#
# COMPACT_ATOMS: atom_id res chain seq x y z
N MET A 1 19.60 19.89 -30.36
CA MET A 1 18.73 19.80 -29.21
C MET A 1 19.52 19.24 -28.01
N VAL A 2 19.50 19.95 -26.92
CA VAL A 2 20.20 19.52 -25.71
C VAL A 2 19.21 18.76 -24.84
N MET A 3 19.55 17.51 -24.53
CA MET A 3 18.76 16.70 -23.62
C MET A 3 19.39 16.74 -22.24
N THR A 4 18.64 17.23 -21.28
CA THR A 4 19.08 17.26 -19.89
C THR A 4 18.89 15.89 -19.27
N ALA A 5 19.95 15.35 -18.66
CA ALA A 5 19.84 14.09 -17.91
C ALA A 5 18.90 14.30 -16.72
N PRO A 6 18.05 13.29 -16.39
CA PRO A 6 17.19 13.38 -15.22
C PRO A 6 18.03 13.49 -13.95
N THR A 7 17.58 14.32 -13.02
CA THR A 7 18.18 14.45 -11.69
C THR A 7 17.61 13.38 -10.77
N VAL A 8 18.21 13.22 -9.59
CA VAL A 8 17.71 12.29 -8.58
C VAL A 8 16.27 12.62 -8.20
N GLU A 9 15.92 13.92 -8.13
CA GLU A 9 14.55 14.35 -7.80
C GLU A 9 13.54 13.89 -8.85
N ASN A 10 13.93 13.88 -10.13
CA ASN A 10 13.05 13.41 -11.20
C ASN A 10 12.84 11.91 -11.16
N LEU A 11 13.74 11.16 -10.51
CA LEU A 11 13.69 9.71 -10.42
C LEU A 11 13.19 9.21 -9.07
N THR A 12 12.72 10.11 -8.20
CA THR A 12 12.21 9.74 -6.88
C THR A 12 10.76 10.17 -6.72
N LEU A 13 10.04 9.42 -5.89
CA LEU A 13 8.67 9.72 -5.49
C LEU A 13 8.59 9.49 -3.98
N ASN A 14 7.97 10.43 -3.27
CA ASN A 14 7.71 10.30 -1.84
C ASN A 14 6.29 10.76 -1.54
N ILE A 15 5.50 9.85 -0.96
CA ILE A 15 4.15 10.14 -0.52
C ILE A 15 4.05 9.72 0.94
N THR A 16 3.50 10.58 1.78
CA THR A 16 3.24 10.27 3.18
C THR A 16 1.78 10.59 3.49
N GLN A 17 1.15 9.74 4.30
CA GLN A 17 -0.22 9.94 4.77
C GLN A 17 -0.35 9.49 6.21
N GLU A 18 -1.22 10.14 6.96
CA GLU A 18 -1.62 9.73 8.29
C GLU A 18 -3.12 9.51 8.32
N ILE A 19 -3.54 8.38 8.89
CA ILE A 19 -4.95 8.01 8.96
C ILE A 19 -5.27 7.64 10.41
N ARG A 20 -6.26 8.32 11.01
CA ARG A 20 -6.77 7.98 12.32
C ARG A 20 -7.93 6.99 12.16
N VAL A 21 -7.86 5.90 12.91
CA VAL A 21 -8.81 4.81 12.85
C VAL A 21 -9.37 4.58 14.26
N GLN A 22 -10.67 4.60 14.40
CA GLN A 22 -11.34 4.35 15.69
C GLN A 22 -11.51 2.85 15.90
N ALA A 23 -10.39 2.14 15.96
CA ALA A 23 -10.34 0.71 16.20
C ALA A 23 -8.99 0.34 16.84
N SER A 24 -8.91 -0.86 17.41
CA SER A 24 -7.69 -1.35 18.03
C SER A 24 -6.56 -1.54 17.02
N LEU A 25 -5.34 -1.68 17.52
CA LEU A 25 -4.19 -2.02 16.67
C LEU A 25 -4.45 -3.33 15.90
N ASP A 26 -4.94 -4.35 16.60
CA ASP A 26 -5.18 -5.65 15.97
C ASP A 26 -6.25 -5.57 14.88
N ALA A 27 -7.38 -4.95 15.17
CA ALA A 27 -8.46 -4.80 14.19
C ALA A 27 -8.01 -3.98 12.97
N THR A 28 -7.22 -2.93 13.19
CA THR A 28 -6.71 -2.08 12.13
C THR A 28 -5.71 -2.83 11.26
N PHE A 29 -4.80 -3.59 11.87
CA PHE A 29 -3.81 -4.37 11.13
C PHE A 29 -4.47 -5.48 10.30
N ASP A 30 -5.45 -6.17 10.88
CA ASP A 30 -6.20 -7.20 10.16
C ASP A 30 -6.98 -6.58 8.97
N ALA A 31 -7.59 -5.42 9.18
CA ALA A 31 -8.28 -4.70 8.11
C ALA A 31 -7.33 -4.28 6.99
N LEU A 32 -6.11 -3.87 7.35
CA LEU A 32 -5.09 -3.51 6.36
C LEU A 32 -4.75 -4.72 5.48
N LEU A 33 -4.47 -5.87 6.09
CA LEU A 33 -4.14 -7.08 5.34
C LEU A 33 -5.30 -7.54 4.46
N GLU A 34 -6.53 -7.48 4.97
CA GLU A 34 -7.70 -7.85 4.17
C GLU A 34 -7.92 -6.91 2.99
N GLN A 35 -7.77 -5.61 3.22
CA GLN A 35 -7.97 -4.62 2.16
C GLN A 35 -6.88 -4.69 1.10
N MET A 36 -5.65 -5.05 1.47
CA MET A 36 -4.56 -5.26 0.52
C MET A 36 -4.63 -6.63 -0.16
N GLY A 37 -5.35 -7.55 0.43
CA GLY A 37 -5.49 -8.93 -0.03
C GLY A 37 -6.82 -9.17 -0.76
N PRO A 38 -7.63 -10.14 -0.28
CA PRO A 38 -8.87 -10.53 -0.97
C PRO A 38 -9.86 -9.40 -1.14
N GLY A 39 -9.87 -8.43 -0.23
CA GLY A 39 -10.80 -7.30 -0.28
C GLY A 39 -10.33 -6.10 -1.09
N ASN A 40 -9.19 -6.23 -1.80
CA ASN A 40 -8.65 -5.10 -2.56
C ASN A 40 -9.59 -4.66 -3.68
N GLU A 41 -9.56 -3.37 -3.95
CA GLU A 41 -10.39 -2.74 -4.98
C GLU A 41 -9.58 -1.69 -5.73
N THR A 42 -10.02 -1.37 -6.96
CA THR A 42 -9.50 -0.19 -7.66
C THR A 42 -9.99 1.08 -6.97
N PRO A 43 -9.37 2.26 -7.24
CA PRO A 43 -9.88 3.52 -6.69
C PRO A 43 -11.35 3.76 -7.01
N GLU A 44 -11.85 3.25 -8.15
CA GLU A 44 -13.25 3.38 -8.57
C GLU A 44 -14.18 2.38 -7.88
N GLY A 45 -13.65 1.49 -7.04
CA GLY A 45 -14.46 0.52 -6.29
C GLY A 45 -14.68 -0.81 -7.00
N MET A 46 -14.00 -1.07 -8.10
CA MET A 46 -14.08 -2.36 -8.78
C MET A 46 -13.26 -3.41 -8.01
N PRO A 47 -13.78 -4.62 -7.79
CA PRO A 47 -13.00 -5.65 -7.13
C PRO A 47 -11.68 -5.93 -7.85
N LEU A 48 -10.61 -5.98 -7.09
CA LEU A 48 -9.27 -6.31 -7.57
C LEU A 48 -8.61 -7.22 -6.53
N PRO A 49 -9.13 -8.44 -6.34
CA PRO A 49 -8.62 -9.31 -5.27
C PRO A 49 -7.16 -9.64 -5.48
N MET A 50 -6.39 -9.53 -4.41
CA MET A 50 -4.96 -9.80 -4.38
C MET A 50 -4.69 -10.95 -3.43
N THR A 51 -3.53 -11.57 -3.60
CA THR A 51 -2.98 -12.51 -2.62
C THR A 51 -1.85 -11.80 -1.89
N ILE A 52 -1.89 -11.82 -0.58
CA ILE A 52 -0.79 -11.36 0.25
C ILE A 52 -0.40 -12.49 1.20
N GLU A 53 0.88 -12.83 1.21
CA GLU A 53 1.46 -13.83 2.10
C GLU A 53 2.13 -13.07 3.26
N PRO A 54 1.47 -12.96 4.43
CA PRO A 54 1.89 -12.02 5.47
C PRO A 54 3.01 -12.58 6.35
N ARG A 55 4.18 -12.75 5.76
CA ARG A 55 5.41 -13.21 6.41
C ARG A 55 6.62 -12.60 5.72
N PRO A 56 7.79 -12.54 6.36
CA PRO A 56 9.00 -12.03 5.68
C PRO A 56 9.26 -12.82 4.40
N GLY A 57 9.49 -12.10 3.30
CA GLY A 57 9.68 -12.71 1.98
C GLY A 57 8.40 -13.14 1.29
N GLY A 58 7.25 -13.04 1.95
CA GLY A 58 5.96 -13.36 1.34
C GLY A 58 5.65 -12.46 0.16
N ARG A 59 4.82 -12.95 -0.75
CA ARG A 59 4.49 -12.23 -1.98
C ARG A 59 3.20 -11.44 -1.83
N TRP A 60 3.12 -10.35 -2.56
CA TRP A 60 1.90 -9.59 -2.78
C TRP A 60 1.69 -9.52 -4.28
N PHE A 61 0.64 -10.16 -4.78
CA PHE A 61 0.46 -10.34 -6.21
C PHE A 61 -1.00 -10.58 -6.56
N ARG A 62 -1.32 -10.31 -7.81
CA ARG A 62 -2.61 -10.68 -8.40
C ARG A 62 -2.47 -12.00 -9.13
N ASP A 63 -3.27 -12.98 -8.75
CA ASP A 63 -3.30 -14.29 -9.38
C ASP A 63 -4.51 -14.36 -10.33
N LEU A 64 -4.24 -14.54 -11.62
CA LEU A 64 -5.28 -14.68 -12.64
C LEU A 64 -5.47 -16.13 -13.06
N GLY A 65 -4.80 -17.07 -12.38
CA GLY A 65 -4.86 -18.49 -12.71
C GLY A 65 -3.94 -18.88 -13.86
N GLY A 66 -3.58 -20.16 -13.94
CA GLY A 66 -2.73 -20.69 -15.01
C GLY A 66 -1.38 -20.02 -15.13
N ASP A 67 -0.78 -19.65 -13.99
CA ASP A 67 0.50 -18.95 -13.91
C ASP A 67 0.47 -17.56 -14.56
N ASN A 68 -0.70 -16.95 -14.66
CA ASN A 68 -0.86 -15.58 -15.15
C ASN A 68 -1.14 -14.65 -13.95
N GLY A 69 -0.68 -13.42 -14.04
CA GLY A 69 -0.94 -12.44 -12.99
C GLY A 69 0.03 -11.28 -13.01
N HIS A 70 0.07 -10.56 -11.89
CA HIS A 70 0.89 -9.37 -11.74
C HIS A 70 1.54 -9.34 -10.35
N PHE A 71 2.84 -9.40 -10.31
CA PHE A 71 3.60 -9.35 -9.07
C PHE A 71 3.79 -7.90 -8.63
N TRP A 72 3.42 -7.60 -7.37
CA TRP A 72 3.52 -6.25 -6.81
C TRP A 72 4.66 -6.07 -5.83
N GLY A 73 5.03 -7.11 -5.08
CA GLY A 73 6.15 -6.98 -4.17
C GLY A 73 6.31 -8.13 -3.20
N HIS A 74 7.34 -8.01 -2.38
CA HIS A 74 7.61 -8.91 -1.27
C HIS A 74 7.44 -8.19 0.06
N VAL A 75 6.93 -8.87 1.05
CA VAL A 75 6.96 -8.39 2.43
C VAL A 75 8.41 -8.35 2.88
N GLN A 76 8.92 -7.15 3.12
CA GLN A 76 10.29 -6.94 3.57
C GLN A 76 10.38 -7.07 5.08
N ALA A 77 9.41 -6.51 5.79
CA ALA A 77 9.33 -6.58 7.25
C ALA A 77 7.88 -6.61 7.68
N ILE A 78 7.61 -7.39 8.71
CA ILE A 78 6.29 -7.44 9.32
C ILE A 78 6.45 -7.68 10.82
N LYS A 79 5.73 -6.89 11.61
CA LYS A 79 5.64 -7.08 13.05
C LYS A 79 4.21 -6.75 13.47
N ARG A 80 3.41 -7.79 13.67
CA ARG A 80 2.00 -7.60 14.07
C ARG A 80 1.92 -7.02 15.47
N PRO A 81 1.02 -6.08 15.72
CA PRO A 81 0.14 -5.38 14.77
C PRO A 81 0.66 -3.97 14.41
N THR A 82 1.97 -3.75 14.38
CA THR A 82 2.55 -2.40 14.33
C THR A 82 3.32 -2.05 13.07
N LEU A 83 3.74 -3.05 12.28
CA LEU A 83 4.57 -2.77 11.10
C LEU A 83 4.25 -3.70 9.93
N LEU A 84 4.10 -3.11 8.75
CA LEU A 84 4.11 -3.83 7.48
C LEU A 84 4.90 -3.02 6.47
N GLU A 85 5.92 -3.64 5.87
CA GLU A 85 6.76 -3.01 4.87
C GLU A 85 6.88 -3.93 3.67
N ILE A 86 6.63 -3.39 2.47
CA ILE A 86 6.63 -4.14 1.22
C ILE A 86 7.54 -3.42 0.23
N THR A 87 8.35 -4.20 -0.50
CA THR A 87 9.24 -3.69 -1.53
C THR A 87 8.94 -4.38 -2.85
N GLY A 88 8.83 -3.62 -3.93
CA GLY A 88 8.58 -4.13 -5.27
C GLY A 88 8.08 -3.06 -6.22
N PRO A 89 7.71 -3.47 -7.45
CA PRO A 89 7.19 -2.52 -8.44
C PRO A 89 5.79 -2.00 -8.12
N LEU A 90 5.05 -2.68 -7.27
CA LEU A 90 3.65 -2.44 -6.93
C LEU A 90 2.78 -2.56 -8.19
N PHE A 91 1.75 -1.71 -8.33
CA PHE A 91 0.86 -1.70 -9.49
C PHE A 91 1.50 -1.06 -10.73
N LEU A 92 2.74 -0.59 -10.61
CA LEU A 92 3.45 0.09 -11.69
C LEU A 92 4.15 -0.93 -12.60
N SER A 93 3.75 -1.01 -13.86
CA SER A 93 4.47 -1.79 -14.87
C SER A 93 5.52 -0.91 -15.54
N LEU A 94 6.46 -0.43 -14.72
CA LEU A 94 7.46 0.57 -15.08
C LEU A 94 8.82 0.18 -14.48
N PRO A 95 9.93 0.73 -15.01
CA PRO A 95 11.25 0.49 -14.42
C PRO A 95 11.42 1.29 -13.14
N VAL A 96 10.73 0.84 -12.09
CA VAL A 96 10.70 1.51 -10.80
C VAL A 96 10.67 0.47 -9.69
N ILE A 97 11.33 0.78 -8.58
CA ILE A 97 11.21 0.00 -7.37
C ILE A 97 10.64 0.89 -6.27
N SER A 98 9.66 0.35 -5.55
CA SER A 98 8.98 1.05 -4.48
C SER A 98 9.21 0.36 -3.15
N ASN A 99 9.16 1.15 -2.09
CA ASN A 99 9.07 0.66 -0.72
C ASN A 99 7.87 1.36 -0.09
N ILE A 100 6.91 0.58 0.39
CA ILE A 100 5.82 1.10 1.19
C ILE A 100 5.97 0.64 2.62
N GLN A 101 5.64 1.53 3.55
CA GLN A 101 5.74 1.22 4.97
C GLN A 101 4.49 1.71 5.68
N TYR A 102 3.88 0.80 6.43
CA TYR A 102 2.79 1.09 7.35
C TYR A 102 3.27 0.91 8.77
N ARG A 103 3.20 1.97 9.56
CA ARG A 103 3.41 1.90 11.01
C ARG A 103 2.10 2.23 11.71
N LEU A 104 1.71 1.37 12.63
CA LEU A 104 0.50 1.54 13.41
C LEU A 104 0.88 1.83 14.85
N THR A 105 0.35 2.92 15.39
CA THR A 105 0.62 3.37 16.75
C THR A 105 -0.69 3.53 17.49
N LYS A 106 -0.74 3.05 18.74
CA LYS A 106 -1.90 3.26 19.58
C LYS A 106 -1.96 4.74 19.97
N VAL A 107 -3.14 5.33 19.77
CA VAL A 107 -3.42 6.71 20.16
C VAL A 107 -4.71 6.75 20.95
N GLU A 108 -5.03 7.89 21.55
CA GLU A 108 -6.30 8.07 22.22
C GLU A 108 -7.44 7.89 21.22
N GLY A 109 -8.37 6.99 21.55
CA GLY A 109 -9.53 6.69 20.71
C GLY A 109 -9.29 5.65 19.61
N GLY A 110 -8.08 5.12 19.47
CA GLY A 110 -7.84 4.08 18.48
C GLY A 110 -6.41 3.94 18.01
N THR A 111 -6.22 3.99 16.70
CA THR A 111 -4.94 3.74 16.04
C THR A 111 -4.60 4.86 15.07
N LEU A 112 -3.34 5.24 15.03
CA LEU A 112 -2.80 6.11 13.97
C LEU A 112 -2.00 5.23 13.01
N ILE A 113 -2.37 5.27 11.73
CA ILE A 113 -1.58 4.68 10.65
C ILE A 113 -0.70 5.77 10.07
N THR A 114 0.61 5.53 10.07
CA THR A 114 1.56 6.37 9.34
C THR A 114 2.04 5.59 8.12
N PHE A 115 1.77 6.13 6.95
CA PHE A 115 2.07 5.50 5.67
C PHE A 115 3.11 6.31 4.91
N ARG A 116 4.06 5.60 4.30
CA ARG A 116 5.05 6.18 3.41
C ARG A 116 5.20 5.30 2.16
N HIS A 117 5.16 5.92 0.99
CA HIS A 117 5.53 5.31 -0.27
C HIS A 117 6.73 6.06 -0.82
N SER A 118 7.86 5.39 -0.91
CA SER A 118 9.07 5.91 -1.53
C SER A 118 9.38 5.06 -2.76
N ALA A 119 9.71 5.71 -3.87
CA ALA A 119 10.03 5.00 -5.10
C ALA A 119 11.25 5.61 -5.77
N LEU A 120 12.00 4.75 -6.47
CA LEU A 120 13.15 5.15 -7.28
C LEU A 120 12.97 4.54 -8.67
N GLY A 121 13.08 5.38 -9.70
CA GLY A 121 12.94 4.97 -11.07
C GLY A 121 12.09 5.94 -11.88
N PHE A 122 11.66 5.48 -13.05
CA PHE A 122 10.96 6.35 -13.99
C PHE A 122 9.45 6.26 -13.78
N VAL A 123 8.89 7.31 -13.16
CA VAL A 123 7.43 7.41 -12.93
C VAL A 123 6.89 8.57 -13.76
N PRO A 124 6.01 8.32 -14.75
CA PRO A 124 5.38 9.39 -15.52
C PRO A 124 4.55 10.32 -14.64
N ASP A 125 4.43 11.59 -15.06
CA ASP A 125 3.72 12.62 -14.28
C ASP A 125 2.27 12.24 -13.99
N ASP A 126 1.58 11.59 -14.91
CA ASP A 126 0.19 11.16 -14.70
C ASP A 126 0.07 10.26 -13.48
N PHE A 127 1.00 9.29 -13.34
CA PHE A 127 1.02 8.42 -12.18
C PHE A 127 1.38 9.17 -10.91
N ARG A 128 2.35 10.09 -10.98
CA ARG A 128 2.75 10.90 -9.82
C ARG A 128 1.56 11.67 -9.26
N ASN A 129 0.81 12.32 -10.13
CA ASN A 129 -0.28 13.21 -9.73
C ASN A 129 -1.49 12.44 -9.19
N GLY A 130 -1.74 11.23 -9.68
CA GLY A 130 -2.91 10.43 -9.27
C GLY A 130 -2.67 9.47 -8.11
N MET A 131 -1.40 9.21 -7.79
CA MET A 131 -1.07 8.12 -6.86
C MET A 131 -1.55 8.38 -5.43
N GLY A 132 -1.45 9.63 -4.97
CA GLY A 132 -1.95 9.99 -3.63
C GLY A 132 -3.44 9.76 -3.48
N VAL A 133 -4.22 10.04 -4.51
CA VAL A 133 -5.67 9.79 -4.52
C VAL A 133 -5.96 8.29 -4.39
N GLY A 134 -5.20 7.47 -5.12
CA GLY A 134 -5.34 6.01 -5.03
C GLY A 134 -5.04 5.48 -3.63
N TRP A 135 -3.97 5.96 -3.02
CA TRP A 135 -3.63 5.58 -1.64
C TRP A 135 -4.71 6.03 -0.66
N THR A 136 -5.22 7.26 -0.82
CA THR A 136 -6.30 7.76 0.04
C THR A 136 -7.52 6.85 -0.04
N ALA A 137 -7.91 6.43 -1.24
CA ALA A 137 -9.05 5.52 -1.41
C ALA A 137 -8.84 4.20 -0.69
N LEU A 138 -7.65 3.61 -0.80
CA LEU A 138 -7.32 2.38 -0.10
C LEU A 138 -7.40 2.57 1.42
N HIS A 139 -6.79 3.62 1.93
CA HIS A 139 -6.72 3.86 3.37
C HIS A 139 -8.08 4.16 3.99
N GLU A 140 -8.97 4.84 3.26
CA GLU A 140 -10.34 5.06 3.71
C GLU A 140 -11.11 3.75 3.84
N ARG A 141 -10.85 2.79 2.94
CA ARG A 141 -11.47 1.47 3.00
C ARG A 141 -10.92 0.65 4.17
N VAL A 142 -9.64 0.78 4.47
CA VAL A 142 -9.04 0.16 5.66
C VAL A 142 -9.73 0.69 6.91
N ARG A 143 -9.88 2.00 7.01
CA ARG A 143 -10.57 2.62 8.13
C ARG A 143 -12.00 2.13 8.28
N THR A 144 -12.77 2.15 7.21
CA THR A 144 -14.15 1.70 7.22
C THR A 144 -14.25 0.24 7.66
N ARG A 145 -13.39 -0.62 7.14
CA ARG A 145 -13.36 -2.05 7.48
C ARG A 145 -13.01 -2.27 8.94
N ALA A 146 -11.99 -1.57 9.44
CA ALA A 146 -11.55 -1.70 10.83
C ALA A 146 -12.63 -1.21 11.81
N GLU A 147 -13.27 -0.09 11.48
CA GLU A 147 -14.28 0.52 12.36
C GLU A 147 -15.59 -0.28 12.39
N ARG A 148 -15.88 -1.07 11.38
CA ARG A 148 -17.03 -1.99 11.41
C ARG A 148 -16.87 -3.06 12.49
N THR A 149 -15.66 -3.55 12.71
CA THR A 149 -15.38 -4.57 13.73
C THR A 149 -15.67 -4.05 15.13
N ARG A 150 -15.58 -2.74 15.33
CA ARG A 150 -15.81 -2.08 16.62
C ARG A 150 -17.26 -2.14 17.07
N VAL A 151 -18.22 -2.23 16.13
CA VAL A 151 -19.66 -2.16 16.41
C VAL A 151 -20.20 -3.49 16.92
N ASN A 152 -19.46 -4.56 16.72
CA ASN A 152 -19.82 -5.92 17.17
C ASN A 152 -19.19 -6.23 18.56
#